data_0bea9d7aef6ea68b3430d40c172ff33e
#
_entry.id   0bea9d7aef6ea68b3430d40c172ff33e
#
_cell.length_a   1.000
_cell.length_b   1.000
_cell.length_c   1.000
_cell.angle_alpha   90.00
_cell.angle_beta   90.00
_cell.angle_gamma   90.00
#
_symmetry.space_group_name_H-M   'P 1'
#
loop_
_entity.id
_entity.type
_entity.pdbx_description
1 polymer ?
#
loop_
_entity_poly.entity_id
_entity_poly.type
_entity_poly.pdbx_seq_one_letter_code
_entity_poly.pdbx_strand_id
1 'polypeptide(L)'
;MESEQTLLSAISQITALDTGAMDAARKRQAELAKPPGSLGLLEDISVQLAGITGSVKNTIPKTRIYVLAADNGVVDEGVSSAPQSVTLAQSINLTRGLTGASCLAKHFGDELVVVDMGIRLPYHCPEIVNRSLGKGTKNFYKEPAMTRAQAVSGIVCGMAL
;
A
#
# COMPACT_ATOMS: atom_id res chain seq x y z
N MET A 1 21.66 -0.98 -9.59
CA MET A 1 22.21 -2.33 -9.31
C MET A 1 21.80 -2.83 -7.93
N GLU A 2 22.02 -2.07 -6.86
CA GLU A 2 21.67 -2.47 -5.50
C GLU A 2 20.16 -2.70 -5.29
N SER A 3 19.30 -1.78 -5.73
CA SER A 3 17.85 -1.93 -5.63
C SER A 3 17.30 -3.13 -6.43
N GLU A 4 17.89 -3.44 -7.59
CA GLU A 4 17.49 -4.61 -8.38
C GLU A 4 17.85 -5.92 -7.67
N GLN A 5 19.03 -5.98 -7.03
CA GLN A 5 19.45 -7.14 -6.24
C GLN A 5 18.56 -7.32 -5.01
N THR A 6 18.22 -6.23 -4.33
CA THR A 6 17.28 -6.25 -3.19
C THR A 6 15.93 -6.81 -3.60
N LEU A 7 15.37 -6.34 -4.71
CA LEU A 7 14.10 -6.83 -5.25
C LEU A 7 14.18 -8.32 -5.59
N LEU A 8 15.21 -8.76 -6.31
CA LEU A 8 15.39 -10.17 -6.69
C LEU A 8 15.57 -11.06 -5.46
N SER A 9 16.31 -10.59 -4.45
CA SER A 9 16.46 -11.31 -3.18
C SER A 9 15.12 -11.48 -2.48
N ALA A 10 14.30 -10.43 -2.41
CA ALA A 10 12.97 -10.51 -1.81
C ALA A 10 12.06 -11.48 -2.58
N ILE A 11 12.07 -11.44 -3.91
CA ILE A 11 11.28 -12.36 -4.74
C ILE A 11 11.70 -13.82 -4.47
N SER A 12 13.01 -14.09 -4.35
CA SER A 12 13.51 -15.44 -4.09
C SER A 12 13.11 -16.01 -2.72
N GLN A 13 12.71 -15.17 -1.78
CA GLN A 13 12.25 -15.56 -0.45
C GLN A 13 10.73 -15.84 -0.40
N ILE A 14 9.99 -15.56 -1.47
CA ILE A 14 8.56 -15.89 -1.54
C ILE A 14 8.41 -17.40 -1.70
N THR A 15 7.84 -18.03 -0.68
CA THR A 15 7.59 -19.47 -0.66
C THR A 15 6.15 -19.82 -1.05
N ALA A 16 5.91 -21.07 -1.41
CA ALA A 16 4.55 -21.55 -1.62
C ALA A 16 3.73 -21.51 -0.33
N LEU A 17 2.41 -21.36 -0.47
CA LEU A 17 1.49 -21.36 0.66
C LEU A 17 1.46 -22.73 1.33
N ASP A 18 1.30 -22.75 2.66
CA ASP A 18 1.06 -23.96 3.43
C ASP A 18 -0.36 -24.49 3.15
N THR A 19 -0.45 -25.46 2.26
CA THR A 19 -1.73 -26.08 1.87
C THR A 19 -2.38 -26.84 3.03
N GLY A 20 -1.59 -27.41 3.95
CA GLY A 20 -2.11 -28.09 5.13
C GLY A 20 -2.82 -27.11 6.08
N ALA A 21 -2.24 -25.95 6.31
CA ALA A 21 -2.88 -24.87 7.08
C ALA A 21 -4.14 -24.35 6.39
N MET A 22 -4.13 -24.23 5.05
CA MET A 22 -5.32 -23.83 4.28
C MET A 22 -6.46 -24.84 4.42
N ASP A 23 -6.17 -26.14 4.34
CA ASP A 23 -7.19 -27.19 4.50
C ASP A 23 -7.73 -27.24 5.93
N ALA A 24 -6.87 -27.07 6.92
CA ALA A 24 -7.29 -26.93 8.32
C ALA A 24 -8.19 -25.71 8.54
N ALA A 25 -7.90 -24.56 7.87
CA ALA A 25 -8.74 -23.39 7.92
C ALA A 25 -10.11 -23.63 7.27
N ARG A 26 -10.17 -24.28 6.10
CA ARG A 26 -11.45 -24.67 5.47
C ARG A 26 -12.28 -25.57 6.36
N LYS A 27 -11.65 -26.60 6.96
CA LYS A 27 -12.32 -27.47 7.93
C LYS A 27 -12.87 -26.67 9.11
N ARG A 28 -12.07 -25.77 9.68
CA ARG A 28 -12.50 -24.90 10.77
C ARG A 28 -13.69 -24.02 10.39
N GLN A 29 -13.71 -23.47 9.16
CA GLN A 29 -14.83 -22.68 8.65
C GLN A 29 -16.13 -23.49 8.60
N ALA A 30 -16.05 -24.75 8.19
CA ALA A 30 -17.21 -25.65 8.11
C ALA A 30 -17.77 -26.04 9.51
N GLU A 31 -16.96 -26.01 10.55
CA GLU A 31 -17.33 -26.32 11.93
C GLU A 31 -17.94 -25.14 12.69
N LEU A 32 -17.88 -23.93 12.14
CA LEU A 32 -18.41 -22.74 12.80
C LEU A 32 -19.95 -22.67 12.71
N ALA A 33 -20.57 -22.17 13.77
CA ALA A 33 -22.02 -21.97 13.84
C ALA A 33 -22.49 -20.81 12.97
N LYS A 34 -22.32 -20.93 11.66
CA LYS A 34 -22.74 -19.97 10.63
C LYS A 34 -23.20 -20.71 9.38
N PRO A 35 -24.09 -20.15 8.55
CA PRO A 35 -24.39 -20.73 7.24
C PRO A 35 -23.11 -20.82 6.39
N PRO A 36 -22.90 -21.91 5.63
CA PRO A 36 -21.76 -22.01 4.73
C PRO A 36 -21.72 -20.85 3.74
N GLY A 37 -20.53 -20.23 3.58
CA GLY A 37 -20.33 -19.12 2.65
C GLY A 37 -20.92 -17.78 3.11
N SER A 38 -21.49 -17.66 4.31
CA SER A 38 -22.18 -16.44 4.77
C SER A 38 -21.28 -15.22 4.92
N LEU A 39 -19.97 -15.41 5.10
CA LEU A 39 -19.00 -14.33 5.20
C LEU A 39 -18.35 -14.01 3.83
N GLY A 40 -18.73 -14.74 2.77
CA GLY A 40 -18.25 -14.49 1.41
C GLY A 40 -16.72 -14.48 1.32
N LEU A 41 -16.17 -13.44 0.69
CA LEU A 41 -14.73 -13.29 0.46
C LEU A 41 -13.87 -13.34 1.75
N LEU A 42 -14.43 -12.98 2.91
CA LEU A 42 -13.70 -13.06 4.18
C LEU A 42 -13.30 -14.50 4.53
N GLU A 43 -14.07 -15.49 4.11
CA GLU A 43 -13.74 -16.91 4.29
C GLU A 43 -12.50 -17.27 3.47
N ASP A 44 -12.46 -16.86 2.20
CA ASP A 44 -11.31 -17.10 1.30
C ASP A 44 -10.05 -16.39 1.80
N ILE A 45 -10.18 -15.12 2.24
CA ILE A 45 -9.07 -14.35 2.82
C ILE A 45 -8.52 -15.07 4.07
N SER A 46 -9.38 -15.59 4.94
CA SER A 46 -8.93 -16.29 6.14
C SER A 46 -8.18 -17.58 5.81
N VAL A 47 -8.60 -18.31 4.78
CA VAL A 47 -7.92 -19.52 4.29
C VAL A 47 -6.56 -19.16 3.69
N GLN A 48 -6.50 -18.12 2.85
CA GLN A 48 -5.24 -17.67 2.26
C GLN A 48 -4.26 -17.18 3.33
N LEU A 49 -4.75 -16.44 4.32
CA LEU A 49 -3.94 -15.97 5.44
C LEU A 49 -3.38 -17.14 6.27
N ALA A 50 -4.16 -18.20 6.46
CA ALA A 50 -3.65 -19.42 7.09
C ALA A 50 -2.51 -20.05 6.29
N GLY A 51 -2.62 -20.09 4.96
CA GLY A 51 -1.54 -20.57 4.09
C GLY A 51 -0.27 -19.71 4.15
N ILE A 52 -0.40 -18.39 4.34
CA ILE A 52 0.74 -17.46 4.45
C ILE A 52 1.45 -17.62 5.81
N THR A 53 0.70 -17.76 6.89
CA THR A 53 1.22 -17.72 8.27
C THR A 53 1.48 -19.10 8.88
N GLY A 54 0.98 -20.18 8.24
CA GLY A 54 0.97 -21.52 8.83
C GLY A 54 0.00 -21.65 10.02
N SER A 55 -0.91 -20.70 10.25
CA SER A 55 -1.79 -20.68 11.42
C SER A 55 -3.25 -20.48 11.02
N VAL A 56 -4.14 -21.34 11.57
CA VAL A 56 -5.59 -21.25 11.34
C VAL A 56 -6.22 -20.05 12.04
N LYS A 57 -5.69 -19.63 13.19
CA LYS A 57 -6.20 -18.50 13.96
C LYS A 57 -5.22 -17.36 13.91
N ASN A 58 -5.49 -16.40 13.05
CA ASN A 58 -4.68 -15.21 12.91
C ASN A 58 -5.25 -14.05 13.72
N THR A 59 -4.36 -13.20 14.24
CA THR A 59 -4.70 -11.94 14.89
C THR A 59 -3.97 -10.79 14.20
N ILE A 60 -4.58 -9.61 14.17
CA ILE A 60 -3.99 -8.39 13.62
C ILE A 60 -3.79 -7.43 14.80
N PRO A 61 -2.63 -7.48 15.48
CA PRO A 61 -2.40 -6.70 16.70
C PRO A 61 -2.19 -5.21 16.44
N LYS A 62 -1.72 -4.85 15.25
CA LYS A 62 -1.49 -3.46 14.82
C LYS A 62 -1.81 -3.31 13.36
N THR A 63 -2.41 -2.17 13.04
CA THR A 63 -2.72 -1.75 11.68
C THR A 63 -2.04 -0.43 11.37
N ARG A 64 -1.63 -0.26 10.12
CA ARG A 64 -0.99 0.96 9.64
C ARG A 64 -1.47 1.28 8.23
N ILE A 65 -1.81 2.54 8.00
CA ILE A 65 -2.22 3.06 6.70
C ILE A 65 -1.05 3.84 6.11
N TYR A 66 -0.53 3.40 4.97
CA TYR A 66 0.44 4.14 4.18
C TYR A 66 -0.27 4.90 3.07
N VAL A 67 -0.08 6.21 3.02
CA VAL A 67 -0.55 7.06 1.93
C VAL A 67 0.66 7.47 1.08
N LEU A 68 0.81 6.83 -0.07
CA LEU A 68 1.89 7.09 -1.02
C LEU A 68 1.44 8.22 -1.95
N ALA A 69 1.99 9.41 -1.76
CA ALA A 69 1.60 10.61 -2.50
C ALA A 69 2.57 10.89 -3.65
N ALA A 70 2.02 11.08 -4.85
CA ALA A 70 2.78 11.49 -6.02
C ALA A 70 1.90 12.26 -7.00
N ASP A 71 2.51 13.18 -7.74
CA ASP A 71 1.91 13.85 -8.88
C ASP A 71 2.12 13.03 -10.16
N ASN A 72 1.16 13.07 -11.07
CA ASN A 72 1.22 12.35 -12.32
C ASN A 72 1.20 13.31 -13.51
N GLY A 73 2.17 13.18 -14.43
CA GLY A 73 2.32 14.07 -15.57
C GLY A 73 1.16 14.03 -16.57
N VAL A 74 0.35 12.96 -16.57
CA VAL A 74 -0.85 12.84 -17.42
C VAL A 74 -1.91 13.91 -17.12
N VAL A 75 -1.80 14.63 -16.02
CA VAL A 75 -2.68 15.76 -15.69
C VAL A 75 -2.68 16.82 -16.81
N ASP A 76 -1.58 16.95 -17.55
CA ASP A 76 -1.47 17.88 -18.68
C ASP A 76 -2.47 17.58 -19.81
N GLU A 77 -3.05 16.40 -19.84
CA GLU A 77 -4.09 15.99 -20.81
C GLU A 77 -5.52 16.32 -20.32
N GLY A 78 -5.68 17.07 -19.23
CA GLY A 78 -6.98 17.51 -18.73
C GLY A 78 -7.83 16.40 -18.08
N VAL A 79 -7.23 15.29 -17.68
CA VAL A 79 -7.92 14.11 -17.10
C VAL A 79 -8.30 14.30 -15.62
N SER A 80 -7.82 15.36 -14.97
CA SER A 80 -8.09 15.64 -13.56
C SER A 80 -8.96 16.89 -13.42
N SER A 81 -10.00 16.81 -12.60
CA SER A 81 -10.82 17.96 -12.21
C SER A 81 -10.17 18.86 -11.15
N ALA A 82 -9.10 18.41 -10.51
CA ALA A 82 -8.39 19.12 -9.47
C ALA A 82 -6.96 19.50 -9.91
N PRO A 83 -6.44 20.66 -9.50
CA PRO A 83 -5.07 21.04 -9.80
C PRO A 83 -4.07 20.20 -9.01
N GLN A 84 -2.85 20.03 -9.52
CA GLN A 84 -1.78 19.26 -8.85
C GLN A 84 -1.41 19.78 -7.46
N SER A 85 -1.64 21.05 -7.17
CA SER A 85 -1.42 21.62 -5.83
C SER A 85 -2.22 20.91 -4.73
N VAL A 86 -3.30 20.23 -5.09
CA VAL A 86 -4.12 19.43 -4.16
C VAL A 86 -3.34 18.26 -3.58
N THR A 87 -2.42 17.64 -4.32
CA THR A 87 -1.57 16.54 -3.83
C THR A 87 -0.81 16.96 -2.58
N LEU A 88 -0.11 18.08 -2.62
CA LEU A 88 0.62 18.57 -1.46
C LEU A 88 -0.32 18.99 -0.33
N ALA A 89 -1.38 19.75 -0.64
CA ALA A 89 -2.32 20.24 0.35
C ALA A 89 -2.97 19.07 1.11
N GLN A 90 -3.40 18.02 0.43
CA GLN A 90 -3.99 16.85 1.06
C GLN A 90 -2.96 16.01 1.82
N SER A 91 -1.73 15.91 1.34
CA SER A 91 -0.65 15.23 2.08
C SER A 91 -0.39 15.90 3.43
N ILE A 92 -0.36 17.23 3.48
CA ILE A 92 -0.24 18.00 4.73
C ILE A 92 -1.51 17.82 5.60
N ASN A 93 -2.71 17.88 5.01
CA ASN A 93 -3.96 17.69 5.75
C ASN A 93 -4.06 16.29 6.37
N LEU A 94 -3.55 15.26 5.70
CA LEU A 94 -3.46 13.89 6.23
C LEU A 94 -2.63 13.84 7.52
N THR A 95 -1.45 14.49 7.55
CA THR A 95 -0.60 14.50 8.75
C THR A 95 -1.24 15.27 9.92
N ARG A 96 -2.14 16.21 9.60
CA ARG A 96 -2.85 17.04 10.60
C ARG A 96 -4.18 16.44 11.08
N GLY A 97 -4.59 15.29 10.57
CA GLY A 97 -5.87 14.68 10.94
C GLY A 97 -7.11 15.38 10.34
N LEU A 98 -6.95 16.08 9.21
CA LEU A 98 -8.01 16.91 8.60
C LEU A 98 -8.68 16.25 7.38
N THR A 99 -8.40 14.96 7.13
CA THR A 99 -9.01 14.21 6.03
C THR A 99 -9.85 13.07 6.55
N GLY A 100 -10.77 12.54 5.73
CA GLY A 100 -11.57 11.38 6.10
C GLY A 100 -10.72 10.19 6.53
N ALA A 101 -9.66 9.87 5.77
CA ALA A 101 -8.76 8.76 6.09
C ALA A 101 -8.05 8.96 7.44
N SER A 102 -7.54 10.14 7.71
CA SER A 102 -6.85 10.42 8.98
C SER A 102 -7.80 10.48 10.18
N CYS A 103 -9.03 10.95 9.98
CA CYS A 103 -10.07 10.92 11.04
C CYS A 103 -10.46 9.48 11.37
N LEU A 104 -10.67 8.63 10.36
CA LEU A 104 -11.00 7.22 10.56
C LEU A 104 -9.84 6.45 11.20
N ALA A 105 -8.61 6.63 10.70
CA ALA A 105 -7.42 6.03 11.30
C ALA A 105 -7.33 6.37 12.80
N LYS A 106 -7.46 7.63 13.15
CA LYS A 106 -7.47 8.07 14.55
C LYS A 106 -8.61 7.42 15.37
N HIS A 107 -9.79 7.30 14.78
CA HIS A 107 -10.95 6.69 15.46
C HIS A 107 -10.72 5.21 15.77
N PHE A 108 -10.13 4.46 14.85
CA PHE A 108 -9.86 3.03 15.02
C PHE A 108 -8.51 2.72 15.68
N GLY A 109 -7.71 3.73 15.99
CA GLY A 109 -6.38 3.55 16.60
C GLY A 109 -5.31 3.09 15.64
N ASP A 110 -5.52 3.28 14.33
CA ASP A 110 -4.56 2.95 13.29
C ASP A 110 -3.50 4.05 13.15
N GLU A 111 -2.26 3.64 12.90
CA GLU A 111 -1.20 4.57 12.52
C GLU A 111 -1.37 4.98 11.05
N LEU A 112 -1.28 6.27 10.75
CA LEU A 112 -1.28 6.78 9.39
C LEU A 112 0.06 7.43 9.08
N VAL A 113 0.72 6.97 8.01
CA VAL A 113 2.02 7.46 7.55
C VAL A 113 1.86 8.01 6.13
N VAL A 114 2.22 9.27 5.95
CA VAL A 114 2.23 9.92 4.63
C VAL A 114 3.64 9.86 4.06
N VAL A 115 3.78 9.35 2.85
CA VAL A 115 5.05 9.16 2.17
C VAL A 115 5.05 9.94 0.86
N ASP A 116 6.00 10.83 0.69
CA ASP A 116 6.25 11.49 -0.59
C ASP A 116 7.00 10.54 -1.52
N MET A 117 6.36 10.09 -2.59
CA MET A 117 6.94 9.31 -3.67
C MET A 117 7.24 10.15 -4.91
N GLY A 118 6.79 11.40 -4.95
CA GLY A 118 6.97 12.31 -6.09
C GLY A 118 6.03 13.50 -6.08
N ILE A 119 5.93 14.21 -4.97
CA ILE A 119 5.20 15.48 -4.89
C ILE A 119 5.99 16.55 -5.68
N ARG A 120 5.32 17.24 -6.60
CA ARG A 120 5.95 18.17 -7.52
C ARG A 120 6.34 19.49 -6.86
N LEU A 121 5.49 20.01 -5.99
CA LEU A 121 5.69 21.29 -5.34
C LEU A 121 6.72 21.19 -4.20
N PRO A 122 7.59 22.18 -4.05
CA PRO A 122 8.48 22.25 -2.91
C PRO A 122 7.68 22.48 -1.62
N TYR A 123 8.09 21.82 -0.54
CA TYR A 123 7.43 21.97 0.76
C TYR A 123 8.42 21.73 1.90
N HIS A 124 7.98 22.09 3.11
CA HIS A 124 8.63 21.71 4.36
C HIS A 124 7.56 21.19 5.33
N CYS A 125 7.52 19.88 5.51
CA CYS A 125 6.61 19.18 6.42
C CYS A 125 7.33 17.93 6.94
N PRO A 126 7.95 17.99 8.13
CA PRO A 126 8.76 16.91 8.68
C PRO A 126 7.97 15.61 8.91
N GLU A 127 6.66 15.72 9.06
CA GLU A 127 5.74 14.58 9.26
C GLU A 127 5.53 13.75 7.99
N ILE A 128 5.89 14.27 6.83
CA ILE A 128 5.85 13.51 5.57
C ILE A 128 7.19 12.80 5.39
N VAL A 129 7.14 11.48 5.32
CA VAL A 129 8.33 10.64 5.06
C VAL A 129 8.78 10.85 3.61
N ASN A 130 9.96 11.45 3.42
CA ASN A 130 10.48 11.68 2.08
C ASN A 130 11.12 10.40 1.50
N ARG A 131 10.52 9.90 0.43
CA ARG A 131 10.99 8.79 -0.41
C ARG A 131 10.85 9.14 -1.90
N SER A 132 10.93 10.43 -2.21
CA SER A 132 10.67 10.95 -3.55
C SER A 132 11.61 10.35 -4.60
N LEU A 133 11.02 9.85 -5.69
CA LEU A 133 11.71 9.35 -6.88
C LEU A 133 11.92 10.46 -7.93
N GLY A 134 11.45 11.68 -7.63
CA GLY A 134 11.48 12.83 -8.51
C GLY A 134 10.25 13.71 -8.32
N LYS A 135 10.05 14.65 -9.22
CA LYS A 135 8.90 15.60 -9.16
C LYS A 135 7.67 15.04 -9.91
N GLY A 136 7.19 13.89 -9.47
CA GLY A 136 6.08 13.20 -10.11
C GLY A 136 6.51 12.31 -11.28
N THR A 137 5.53 11.67 -11.92
CA THR A 137 5.76 10.87 -13.13
C THR A 137 5.81 11.76 -14.37
N LYS A 138 6.36 11.23 -15.46
CA LYS A 138 6.17 11.79 -16.80
C LYS A 138 4.74 11.56 -17.27
N ASN A 139 4.37 12.22 -18.35
CA ASN A 139 3.08 12.05 -19.00
C ASN A 139 3.09 10.75 -19.84
N PHE A 140 2.44 9.71 -19.33
CA PHE A 140 2.43 8.39 -19.97
C PHE A 140 1.62 8.35 -21.28
N TYR A 141 0.89 9.41 -21.62
CA TYR A 141 0.29 9.57 -22.95
C TYR A 141 1.36 9.85 -24.02
N LYS A 142 2.49 10.47 -23.63
CA LYS A 142 3.56 10.90 -24.55
C LYS A 142 4.80 10.02 -24.45
N GLU A 143 5.13 9.54 -23.27
CA GLU A 143 6.33 8.73 -23.01
C GLU A 143 6.14 7.85 -21.75
N PRO A 144 7.00 6.86 -21.51
CA PRO A 144 6.91 6.06 -20.28
C PRO A 144 6.90 6.92 -19.01
N ALA A 145 5.98 6.65 -18.09
CA ALA A 145 5.78 7.42 -16.84
C ALA A 145 7.06 7.53 -16.01
N MET A 146 7.88 6.49 -16.01
CA MET A 146 9.17 6.40 -15.31
C MET A 146 10.08 5.38 -15.96
N THR A 147 11.35 5.44 -15.62
CA THR A 147 12.32 4.41 -16.04
C THR A 147 12.12 3.14 -15.21
N ARG A 148 12.59 1.98 -15.74
CA ARG A 148 12.62 0.73 -14.98
C ARG A 148 13.36 0.90 -13.64
N ALA A 149 14.48 1.60 -13.62
CA ALA A 149 15.24 1.84 -12.40
C ALA A 149 14.42 2.61 -11.34
N GLN A 150 13.66 3.62 -11.74
CA GLN A 150 12.75 4.35 -10.83
C GLN A 150 11.63 3.43 -10.32
N ALA A 151 11.04 2.60 -11.17
CA ALA A 151 10.01 1.66 -10.75
C ALA A 151 10.53 0.66 -9.72
N VAL A 152 11.70 0.06 -9.96
CA VAL A 152 12.36 -0.84 -9.00
C VAL A 152 12.67 -0.12 -7.69
N SER A 153 13.21 1.10 -7.76
CA SER A 153 13.47 1.91 -6.56
C SER A 153 12.20 2.19 -5.76
N GLY A 154 11.08 2.46 -6.45
CA GLY A 154 9.77 2.64 -5.81
C GLY A 154 9.30 1.40 -5.06
N ILE A 155 9.43 0.21 -5.67
CA ILE A 155 9.07 -1.06 -5.03
C ILE A 155 9.94 -1.29 -3.78
N VAL A 156 11.26 -1.16 -3.92
CA VAL A 156 12.21 -1.36 -2.79
C VAL A 156 11.95 -0.35 -1.67
N CYS A 157 11.57 0.87 -2.03
CA CYS A 157 11.15 1.88 -1.07
C CYS A 157 9.92 1.46 -0.27
N GLY A 158 8.91 0.90 -0.95
CA GLY A 158 7.72 0.35 -0.29
C GLY A 158 8.03 -0.84 0.61
N MET A 159 9.01 -1.67 0.24
CA MET A 159 9.46 -2.80 1.08
C MET A 159 10.14 -2.35 2.38
N ALA A 160 10.69 -1.12 2.42
CA ALA A 160 11.40 -0.57 3.57
C ALA A 160 10.51 0.28 4.51
N LEU A 161 9.22 0.43 4.21
CA LEU A 161 8.22 1.12 5.02
C LEU A 161 7.53 0.17 5.98
#